data_04e37d3d67b1683dca985e8fcd560948
#
_entry.id   04e37d3d67b1683dca985e8fcd560948
#
_cell.length_a   1.000
_cell.length_b   1.000
_cell.length_c   1.000
_cell.angle_alpha   90.00
_cell.angle_beta   90.00
_cell.angle_gamma   90.00
#
_symmetry.space_group_name_H-M   'P 1'
#
loop_
_entity.id
_entity.type
_entity.pdbx_description
1 polymer ?
#
loop_
_entity_poly.entity_id
_entity_poly.type
_entity_poly.pdbx_seq_one_letter_code
_entity_poly.pdbx_strand_id
1 'polypeptide(L)'
;MYIEKINSPQDVKALNTEEMKQLAQEMRTVLIKKLSIHGGHFGPNLGMAEAIIALHYVFNSPVDKFVFDVSHQSYCHKILTGRKDAFIFEDKYDDVSGYANPDESEHDFFNIGHTSTSVSLASGLAKAVSYTHLTLPTP
;
A
#
# COMPACT_ATOMS: atom_id res chain seq x y z
N MET A 1 -14.74 -14.34 -2.14
CA MET A 1 -14.45 -12.88 -2.32
C MET A 1 -13.08 -12.74 -2.99
N TYR A 2 -12.86 -11.69 -3.77
CA TYR A 2 -11.54 -11.47 -4.41
C TYR A 2 -10.47 -11.11 -3.39
N ILE A 3 -10.79 -10.29 -2.40
CA ILE A 3 -9.86 -9.89 -1.34
C ILE A 3 -9.19 -11.09 -0.64
N GLU A 4 -9.90 -12.20 -0.48
CA GLU A 4 -9.36 -13.41 0.15
C GLU A 4 -8.27 -14.07 -0.70
N LYS A 5 -8.33 -13.88 -2.03
CA LYS A 5 -7.38 -14.45 -2.99
C LYS A 5 -6.11 -13.61 -3.16
N ILE A 6 -6.14 -12.35 -2.74
CA ILE A 6 -4.98 -11.45 -2.83
C ILE A 6 -4.04 -11.72 -1.66
N ASN A 7 -2.87 -12.26 -1.93
CA ASN A 7 -1.80 -12.48 -0.97
C ASN A 7 -0.56 -11.62 -1.27
N SER A 8 -0.47 -11.13 -2.50
CA SER A 8 0.63 -10.31 -2.99
C SER A 8 0.16 -9.36 -4.10
N PRO A 9 0.93 -8.32 -4.43
CA PRO A 9 0.61 -7.45 -5.58
C PRO A 9 0.49 -8.20 -6.92
N GLN A 10 1.14 -9.33 -7.07
CA GLN A 10 1.07 -10.12 -8.30
C GLN A 10 -0.34 -10.70 -8.55
N ASP A 11 -1.08 -10.99 -7.50
CA ASP A 11 -2.44 -11.51 -7.62
C ASP A 11 -3.40 -10.47 -8.22
N VAL A 12 -3.13 -9.16 -7.98
CA VAL A 12 -3.89 -8.05 -8.56
C VAL A 12 -3.75 -8.02 -10.08
N LYS A 13 -2.57 -8.35 -10.61
CA LYS A 13 -2.28 -8.33 -12.06
C LYS A 13 -3.01 -9.42 -12.84
N ALA A 14 -3.49 -10.45 -12.16
CA ALA A 14 -4.28 -11.51 -12.77
C ALA A 14 -5.78 -11.15 -12.92
N LEU A 15 -6.23 -10.06 -12.32
CA LEU A 15 -7.63 -9.63 -12.33
C LEU A 15 -7.98 -8.87 -13.62
N ASN A 16 -9.18 -9.09 -14.11
CA ASN A 16 -9.78 -8.22 -15.14
C ASN A 16 -10.41 -6.96 -14.51
N THR A 17 -10.86 -6.03 -15.34
CA THR A 17 -11.40 -4.73 -14.89
C THR A 17 -12.61 -4.88 -13.96
N GLU A 18 -13.53 -5.81 -14.24
CA GLU A 18 -14.73 -6.00 -13.40
C GLU A 18 -14.36 -6.63 -12.06
N GLU A 19 -13.40 -7.56 -12.04
CA GLU A 19 -12.87 -8.16 -10.82
C GLU A 19 -12.16 -7.11 -9.96
N MET A 20 -11.38 -6.19 -10.56
CA MET A 20 -10.77 -5.08 -9.84
C MET A 20 -11.78 -4.12 -9.23
N LYS A 21 -12.89 -3.81 -9.93
CA LYS A 21 -13.99 -3.03 -9.37
C LYS A 21 -14.65 -3.73 -8.18
N GLN A 22 -14.87 -5.04 -8.30
CA GLN A 22 -15.42 -5.84 -7.22
C GLN A 22 -14.46 -5.87 -6.02
N LEU A 23 -13.15 -6.05 -6.26
CA LEU A 23 -12.12 -5.98 -5.22
C LEU A 23 -12.16 -4.62 -4.49
N ALA A 24 -12.28 -3.50 -5.20
CA ALA A 24 -12.38 -2.18 -4.59
C ALA A 24 -13.59 -2.06 -3.64
N GLN A 25 -14.73 -2.63 -4.01
CA GLN A 25 -15.92 -2.64 -3.14
C GLN A 25 -15.74 -3.54 -1.92
N GLU A 26 -15.12 -4.71 -2.10
CA GLU A 26 -14.81 -5.61 -0.99
C GLU A 26 -13.82 -4.97 0.00
N MET A 27 -12.78 -4.28 -0.50
CA MET A 27 -11.85 -3.51 0.32
C MET A 27 -12.56 -2.42 1.12
N ARG A 28 -13.46 -1.66 0.50
CA ARG A 28 -14.26 -0.66 1.22
C ARG A 28 -15.12 -1.29 2.31
N THR A 29 -15.72 -2.43 2.04
CA THR A 29 -16.57 -3.13 3.01
C THR A 29 -15.77 -3.54 4.26
N VAL A 30 -14.59 -4.14 4.09
CA VAL A 30 -13.75 -4.53 5.22
C VAL A 30 -13.17 -3.32 5.95
N LEU A 31 -12.82 -2.24 5.23
CA LEU A 31 -12.37 -0.99 5.84
C LEU A 31 -13.45 -0.34 6.69
N ILE A 32 -14.67 -0.24 6.17
CA ILE A 32 -15.81 0.31 6.92
C ILE A 32 -16.04 -0.49 8.20
N LYS A 33 -16.03 -1.82 8.10
CA LYS A 33 -16.19 -2.69 9.29
C LYS A 33 -15.08 -2.45 10.31
N LYS A 34 -13.81 -2.57 9.90
CA LYS A 34 -12.67 -2.35 10.81
C LYS A 34 -12.73 -0.98 11.47
N LEU A 35 -12.89 0.07 10.66
CA LEU A 35 -12.80 1.43 11.16
C LEU A 35 -14.00 1.84 12.04
N SER A 36 -15.17 1.22 11.86
CA SER A 36 -16.32 1.44 12.74
C SER A 36 -16.13 0.84 14.14
N ILE A 37 -15.31 -0.19 14.27
CA ILE A 37 -15.05 -0.90 15.53
C ILE A 37 -13.77 -0.37 16.20
N HIS A 38 -12.70 -0.27 15.41
CA HIS A 38 -11.33 -0.02 15.91
C HIS A 38 -10.91 1.45 15.80
N GLY A 39 -11.55 2.22 14.90
CA GLY A 39 -11.11 3.57 14.55
C GLY A 39 -10.02 3.59 13.49
N GLY A 40 -9.52 4.79 13.15
CA GLY A 40 -8.48 5.01 12.15
C GLY A 40 -8.87 6.03 11.08
N HIS A 41 -8.12 6.06 9.96
CA HIS A 41 -8.28 7.02 8.88
C HIS A 41 -9.35 6.56 7.88
N PHE A 42 -10.55 7.15 7.92
CA PHE A 42 -11.71 6.69 7.16
C PHE A 42 -11.71 7.23 5.72
N GLY A 43 -11.90 8.54 5.56
CA GLY A 43 -12.08 9.19 4.26
C GLY A 43 -10.95 8.95 3.25
N PRO A 44 -9.68 9.17 3.65
CA PRO A 44 -8.54 8.99 2.74
C PRO A 44 -8.44 7.58 2.16
N ASN A 45 -8.75 6.55 2.94
CA ASN A 45 -8.64 5.16 2.50
C ASN A 45 -9.78 4.74 1.59
N LEU A 46 -11.02 5.17 1.86
CA LEU A 46 -12.16 4.86 0.99
C LEU A 46 -12.02 5.51 -0.39
N GLY A 47 -11.41 6.70 -0.47
CA GLY A 47 -11.19 7.42 -1.72
C GLY A 47 -10.06 6.88 -2.58
N MET A 48 -9.15 6.10 -2.00
CA MET A 48 -7.92 5.63 -2.69
C MET A 48 -8.00 4.19 -3.21
N ALA A 49 -9.09 3.47 -3.00
CA ALA A 49 -9.15 2.04 -3.30
C ALA A 49 -8.82 1.72 -4.76
N GLU A 50 -9.49 2.36 -5.72
CA GLU A 50 -9.25 2.13 -7.15
C GLU A 50 -7.85 2.60 -7.58
N ALA A 51 -7.39 3.75 -7.07
CA ALA A 51 -6.07 4.28 -7.41
C ALA A 51 -4.96 3.33 -6.93
N ILE A 52 -5.07 2.78 -5.72
CA ILE A 52 -4.10 1.82 -5.19
C ILE A 52 -4.13 0.50 -5.98
N ILE A 53 -5.30 -0.02 -6.33
CA ILE A 53 -5.42 -1.20 -7.18
C ILE A 53 -4.75 -0.94 -8.53
N ALA A 54 -5.01 0.20 -9.17
CA ALA A 54 -4.42 0.56 -10.45
C ALA A 54 -2.89 0.68 -10.38
N LEU A 55 -2.36 1.27 -9.32
CA LEU A 55 -0.91 1.35 -9.08
C LEU A 55 -0.29 -0.04 -8.98
N HIS A 56 -0.89 -0.95 -8.21
CA HIS A 56 -0.38 -2.33 -8.08
C HIS A 56 -0.62 -3.19 -9.33
N TYR A 57 -1.62 -2.83 -10.15
CA TYR A 57 -1.82 -3.47 -11.45
C TYR A 57 -0.72 -3.11 -12.46
N VAL A 58 -0.33 -1.82 -12.50
CA VAL A 58 0.65 -1.30 -13.46
C VAL A 58 2.09 -1.53 -13.01
N PHE A 59 2.40 -1.20 -11.76
CA PHE A 59 3.76 -1.21 -11.23
C PHE A 59 4.06 -2.49 -10.43
N ASN A 60 5.35 -2.76 -10.21
CA ASN A 60 5.84 -3.97 -9.54
C ASN A 60 6.43 -3.62 -8.16
N SER A 61 5.58 -3.37 -7.16
CA SER A 61 6.03 -3.19 -5.79
C SER A 61 6.62 -4.51 -5.23
N PRO A 62 7.74 -4.51 -4.50
CA PRO A 62 8.51 -3.37 -3.99
C PRO A 62 9.62 -2.88 -4.92
N VAL A 63 9.78 -3.44 -6.14
CA VAL A 63 10.79 -2.98 -7.12
C VAL A 63 10.51 -1.54 -7.49
N ASP A 64 9.28 -1.26 -7.96
CA ASP A 64 8.76 0.08 -8.11
C ASP A 64 8.29 0.58 -6.74
N LYS A 65 8.80 1.72 -6.31
CA LYS A 65 8.64 2.22 -4.95
C LYS A 65 7.50 3.23 -4.84
N PHE A 66 6.58 2.96 -3.92
CA PHE A 66 5.49 3.88 -3.60
C PHE A 66 5.81 4.64 -2.31
N VAL A 67 5.77 5.95 -2.37
CA VAL A 67 5.95 6.82 -1.21
C VAL A 67 4.68 7.64 -1.04
N PHE A 68 3.91 7.31 -0.02
CA PHE A 68 2.65 8.00 0.28
C PHE A 68 2.92 9.21 1.16
N ASP A 69 2.40 10.39 0.75
CA ASP A 69 2.49 11.56 1.62
C ASP A 69 1.63 11.36 2.86
N VAL A 70 2.17 11.71 4.04
CA VAL A 70 1.56 11.39 5.35
C VAL A 70 1.40 9.88 5.58
N SER A 71 1.07 9.12 4.57
CA SER A 71 0.83 7.65 4.52
C SER A 71 -0.41 7.14 5.27
N HIS A 72 -1.30 8.03 5.71
CA HIS A 72 -2.56 7.66 6.37
C HIS A 72 -3.62 7.05 5.41
N GLN A 73 -3.40 7.14 4.09
CA GLN A 73 -4.22 6.56 3.02
C GLN A 73 -3.67 5.21 2.52
N SER A 74 -2.83 4.53 3.30
CA SER A 74 -2.10 3.32 2.88
C SER A 74 -2.81 1.99 3.18
N TYR A 75 -4.04 1.99 3.71
CA TYR A 75 -4.69 0.73 4.12
C TYR A 75 -4.96 -0.21 2.94
N CYS A 76 -5.41 0.32 1.80
CA CYS A 76 -5.58 -0.49 0.60
C CYS A 76 -4.24 -1.07 0.11
N HIS A 77 -3.16 -0.30 0.20
CA HIS A 77 -1.81 -0.78 -0.08
C HIS A 77 -1.41 -1.94 0.86
N LYS A 78 -1.67 -1.81 2.17
CA LYS A 78 -1.42 -2.87 3.13
C LYS A 78 -2.19 -4.15 2.81
N ILE A 79 -3.47 -4.02 2.45
CA ILE A 79 -4.31 -5.16 2.03
C ILE A 79 -3.67 -5.89 0.85
N LEU A 80 -3.24 -5.16 -0.19
CA LEU A 80 -2.69 -5.74 -1.41
C LEU A 80 -1.26 -6.27 -1.25
N THR A 81 -0.57 -5.93 -0.17
CA THR A 81 0.81 -6.32 0.12
C THR A 81 0.93 -7.34 1.25
N GLY A 82 -0.09 -8.22 1.37
CA GLY A 82 -0.03 -9.39 2.25
C GLY A 82 -0.55 -9.20 3.67
N ARG A 83 -1.04 -7.98 4.03
CA ARG A 83 -1.52 -7.65 5.38
C ARG A 83 -3.06 -7.63 5.47
N LYS A 84 -3.77 -8.25 4.53
CA LYS A 84 -5.25 -8.24 4.46
C LYS A 84 -5.92 -8.77 5.72
N ASP A 85 -5.30 -9.75 6.38
CA ASP A 85 -5.83 -10.39 7.58
C ASP A 85 -6.09 -9.38 8.70
N ALA A 86 -5.20 -8.38 8.84
CA ALA A 86 -5.35 -7.28 9.79
C ALA A 86 -6.52 -6.31 9.48
N PHE A 87 -7.22 -6.53 8.37
CA PHE A 87 -8.42 -5.78 7.99
C PHE A 87 -9.67 -6.64 8.00
N ILE A 88 -9.52 -7.96 7.86
CA ILE A 88 -10.64 -8.91 7.77
C ILE A 88 -11.00 -9.46 9.15
N PHE A 89 -10.01 -9.82 9.97
CA PHE A 89 -10.18 -10.48 11.26
C PHE A 89 -10.03 -9.50 12.42
N GLU A 90 -11.03 -9.46 13.30
CA GLU A 90 -11.11 -8.50 14.41
C GLU A 90 -9.98 -8.67 15.43
N ASP A 91 -9.57 -9.90 15.68
CA ASP A 91 -8.46 -10.26 16.58
C ASP A 91 -7.08 -9.85 16.05
N LYS A 92 -6.99 -9.45 14.77
CA LYS A 92 -5.77 -9.00 14.10
C LYS A 92 -5.75 -7.50 13.77
N TYR A 93 -6.74 -6.75 14.19
CA TYR A 93 -6.84 -5.33 13.84
C TYR A 93 -5.65 -4.50 14.30
N ASP A 94 -4.97 -4.91 15.38
CA ASP A 94 -3.79 -4.26 15.93
C ASP A 94 -2.46 -4.68 15.27
N ASP A 95 -2.49 -5.68 14.36
CA ASP A 95 -1.27 -6.17 13.69
C ASP A 95 -0.66 -5.17 12.70
N VAL A 96 -1.36 -4.09 12.39
CA VAL A 96 -0.90 -3.04 11.48
C VAL A 96 -1.11 -1.65 12.06
N SER A 97 -0.16 -0.76 11.83
CA SER A 97 -0.27 0.65 12.20
C SER A 97 -1.19 1.43 11.24
N GLY A 98 -1.58 2.64 11.64
CA GLY A 98 -2.39 3.55 10.83
C GLY A 98 -1.62 4.28 9.71
N TYR A 99 -0.33 3.99 9.55
CA TYR A 99 0.58 4.60 8.57
C TYR A 99 1.44 3.54 7.90
N ALA A 100 2.13 3.90 6.80
CA ALA A 100 3.16 3.03 6.25
C ALA A 100 4.25 2.77 7.31
N ASN A 101 4.72 1.53 7.38
CA ASN A 101 5.71 1.14 8.38
C ASN A 101 6.67 0.09 7.79
N PRO A 102 7.96 0.44 7.59
CA PRO A 102 8.97 -0.48 7.08
C PRO A 102 9.16 -1.75 7.95
N ASP A 103 8.83 -1.70 9.23
CA ASP A 103 8.91 -2.86 10.11
C ASP A 103 7.79 -3.90 9.85
N GLU A 104 6.71 -3.46 9.18
CA GLU A 104 5.59 -4.34 8.80
C GLU A 104 5.80 -5.03 7.45
N SER A 105 6.47 -4.37 6.49
CA SER A 105 6.53 -4.85 5.11
C SER A 105 7.67 -4.21 4.31
N GLU A 106 8.31 -4.99 3.46
CA GLU A 106 9.28 -4.52 2.45
C GLU A 106 8.68 -3.57 1.40
N HIS A 107 7.36 -3.49 1.33
CA HIS A 107 6.64 -2.57 0.44
C HIS A 107 6.51 -1.15 1.01
N ASP A 108 6.82 -0.95 2.29
CA ASP A 108 6.78 0.34 2.98
C ASP A 108 8.23 0.83 3.18
N PHE A 109 8.54 2.06 2.76
CA PHE A 109 9.93 2.53 2.73
C PHE A 109 10.27 3.55 3.82
N PHE A 110 9.28 4.25 4.35
CA PHE A 110 9.49 5.33 5.31
C PHE A 110 8.40 5.37 6.37
N ASN A 111 8.78 5.70 7.59
CA ASN A 111 7.87 6.15 8.63
C ASN A 111 7.58 7.64 8.42
N ILE A 112 6.42 7.95 7.82
CA ILE A 112 5.99 9.33 7.54
C ILE A 112 4.72 9.62 8.34
N GLY A 113 4.68 10.78 8.97
CA GLY A 113 3.47 11.35 9.57
C GLY A 113 3.03 12.61 8.82
N HIS A 114 2.25 13.47 9.47
CA HIS A 114 1.72 14.73 8.91
C HIS A 114 2.82 15.81 8.73
N THR A 115 3.79 15.55 7.86
CA THR A 115 4.97 16.40 7.66
C THR A 115 5.17 16.84 6.21
N SER A 116 4.36 16.33 5.27
CA SER A 116 4.44 16.62 3.82
C SER A 116 5.86 16.42 3.25
N THR A 117 6.52 15.32 3.63
CA THR A 117 7.92 15.03 3.27
C THR A 117 8.07 14.01 2.15
N SER A 118 6.98 13.48 1.59
CA SER A 118 7.00 12.38 0.61
C SER A 118 7.79 12.72 -0.66
N VAL A 119 7.65 13.94 -1.18
CA VAL A 119 8.36 14.37 -2.41
C VAL A 119 9.87 14.40 -2.19
N SER A 120 10.32 14.93 -1.04
CA SER A 120 11.75 14.97 -0.68
C SER A 120 12.32 13.57 -0.50
N LEU A 121 11.59 12.68 0.17
CA LEU A 121 11.99 11.29 0.40
C LEU A 121 12.02 10.50 -0.92
N ALA A 122 10.99 10.64 -1.76
CA ALA A 122 10.94 10.00 -3.07
C ALA A 122 12.06 10.50 -3.99
N SER A 123 12.36 11.80 -4.00
CA SER A 123 13.48 12.37 -4.75
C SER A 123 14.83 11.83 -4.29
N GLY A 124 15.04 11.74 -2.97
CA GLY A 124 16.26 11.16 -2.41
C GLY A 124 16.42 9.69 -2.78
N LEU A 125 15.32 8.92 -2.70
CA LEU A 125 15.29 7.50 -3.07
C LEU A 125 15.60 7.30 -4.57
N ALA A 126 14.97 8.08 -5.45
CA ALA A 126 15.22 8.04 -6.89
C ALA A 126 16.67 8.39 -7.23
N LYS A 127 17.24 9.39 -6.55
CA LYS A 127 18.64 9.76 -6.70
C LYS A 127 19.58 8.64 -6.27
N ALA A 128 19.33 8.00 -5.15
CA ALA A 128 20.14 6.89 -4.65
C ALA A 128 20.11 5.70 -5.63
N VAL A 129 18.94 5.35 -6.15
CA VAL A 129 18.80 4.26 -7.16
C VAL A 129 19.58 4.59 -8.43
N SER A 130 19.51 5.83 -8.91
CA SER A 130 20.27 6.23 -10.13
C SER A 130 21.78 6.15 -9.93
N TYR A 131 22.30 6.37 -8.72
CA TYR A 131 23.72 6.21 -8.40
C TYR A 131 24.19 4.76 -8.38
N THR A 132 23.35 3.82 -7.97
CA THR A 132 23.68 2.38 -7.96
C THR A 132 23.77 1.79 -9.37
N HIS A 133 23.20 2.44 -10.38
CA HIS A 133 23.31 2.05 -11.80
C HIS A 133 24.43 2.77 -12.55
N LEU A 134 25.12 3.72 -11.92
CA LEU A 134 26.33 4.31 -12.45
C LEU A 134 27.49 3.37 -12.15
N THR A 135 27.84 2.51 -13.12
CA THR A 135 29.14 1.88 -13.13
C THR A 135 30.18 3.00 -13.25
N LEU A 136 30.87 3.28 -12.14
CA LEU A 136 32.06 4.12 -12.22
C LEU A 136 33.03 3.42 -13.19
N PRO A 137 33.60 4.11 -14.19
CA PRO A 137 34.67 3.52 -14.96
C PRO A 137 35.79 3.17 -13.99
N THR A 138 36.09 1.90 -13.88
CA THR A 138 37.29 1.42 -13.16
C THR A 138 38.51 2.01 -13.85
N PRO A 139 39.46 2.62 -13.13
CA PRO A 139 40.69 3.16 -13.69
C PRO A 139 41.56 2.07 -14.33
#